data_533eaf72c6ca69f10ea7b1b9babc9e39
#
_entry.id   533eaf72c6ca69f10ea7b1b9babc9e39
#
_cell.length_a   1.000
_cell.length_b   1.000
_cell.length_c   1.000
_cell.angle_alpha   90.00
_cell.angle_beta   90.00
_cell.angle_gamma   90.00
#
_symmetry.space_group_name_H-M   'P 1'
#
loop_
_entity.id
_entity.type
_entity.pdbx_description
1 polymer ?
#
loop_
_entity_poly.entity_id
_entity_poly.type
_entity_poly.pdbx_seq_one_letter_code
_entity_poly.pdbx_strand_id
1 'polypeptide(L)'
;MTVYISPNPGKPQAYSIALRAAQILLTHDAQVLMQDTLQNDCSAMGVQYLPLEDCLRQTDVILTIGGDGTILHEANRSLKYHK
;
A
#
# COMPACT_ATOMS: atom_id res chain seq x y z
N MET A 1 0.84 -5.53 -12.01
CA MET A 1 1.05 -5.86 -10.60
C MET A 1 0.28 -4.88 -9.73
N THR A 2 -0.34 -5.37 -8.70
CA THR A 2 -1.09 -4.55 -7.76
C THR A 2 -0.38 -4.55 -6.41
N VAL A 3 -0.05 -3.37 -5.91
CA VAL A 3 0.69 -3.19 -4.66
C VAL A 3 -0.17 -2.44 -3.66
N TYR A 4 -0.32 -3.02 -2.48
CA TYR A 4 -0.99 -2.36 -1.38
C TYR A 4 0.07 -1.75 -0.46
N ILE A 5 0.04 -0.44 -0.30
CA ILE A 5 1.00 0.26 0.56
C ILE A 5 0.35 0.51 1.92
N SER A 6 1.01 0.04 2.97
CA SER A 6 0.53 0.15 4.33
C SER A 6 1.53 0.94 5.17
N PRO A 7 1.41 2.26 5.22
CA PRO A 7 2.31 3.06 6.06
C PRO A 7 1.90 2.97 7.53
N ASN A 8 2.88 3.00 8.41
CA ASN A 8 2.64 2.97 9.84
C ASN A 8 2.09 4.34 10.29
N PRO A 9 0.87 4.40 10.80
CA PRO A 9 0.27 5.68 11.19
C PRO A 9 0.97 6.34 12.37
N GLY A 10 1.77 5.58 13.14
CA GLY A 10 2.52 6.15 14.24
C GLY A 10 3.81 6.83 13.82
N LYS A 11 4.16 6.80 12.54
CA LYS A 11 5.39 7.39 12.02
C LYS A 11 5.06 8.42 10.96
N PRO A 12 5.19 9.71 11.26
CA PRO A 12 4.81 10.74 10.27
C PRO A 12 5.56 10.63 8.96
N GLN A 13 6.81 10.17 9.01
CA GLN A 13 7.62 10.05 7.81
C GLN A 13 7.15 8.92 6.90
N ALA A 14 6.40 7.96 7.45
CA ALA A 14 5.93 6.84 6.66
C ALA A 14 4.99 7.30 5.54
N TYR A 15 4.20 8.33 5.78
CA TYR A 15 3.29 8.84 4.75
C TYR A 15 4.06 9.44 3.57
N SER A 16 5.10 10.21 3.85
CA SER A 16 5.93 10.78 2.79
C SER A 16 6.58 9.69 1.96
N ILE A 17 7.12 8.67 2.62
CA ILE A 17 7.76 7.56 1.95
C ILE A 17 6.73 6.78 1.13
N ALA A 18 5.54 6.59 1.69
CA ALA A 18 4.47 5.87 0.99
C ALA A 18 4.08 6.59 -0.29
N LEU A 19 3.96 7.92 -0.24
CA LEU A 19 3.61 8.69 -1.43
C LEU A 19 4.69 8.62 -2.49
N ARG A 20 5.94 8.66 -2.07
CA ARG A 20 7.06 8.53 -3.01
C ARG A 20 7.07 7.15 -3.64
N ALA A 21 6.88 6.12 -2.85
CA ALA A 21 6.83 4.75 -3.36
C ALA A 21 5.67 4.59 -4.33
N ALA A 22 4.52 5.17 -4.01
CA ALA A 22 3.36 5.10 -4.89
C ALA A 22 3.67 5.73 -6.26
N GLN A 23 4.33 6.88 -6.27
CA GLN A 23 4.67 7.55 -7.51
C GLN A 23 5.61 6.70 -8.37
N ILE A 24 6.60 6.09 -7.73
CA ILE A 24 7.53 5.23 -8.44
C ILE A 24 6.79 4.04 -9.05
N LEU A 25 5.94 3.40 -8.26
CA LEU A 25 5.20 2.24 -8.74
C LEU A 25 4.24 2.60 -9.87
N LEU A 26 3.56 3.72 -9.76
CA LEU A 26 2.65 4.16 -10.81
C LEU A 26 3.40 4.46 -12.11
N THR A 27 4.62 4.95 -12.01
CA THR A 27 5.47 5.21 -13.17
C THR A 27 5.81 3.91 -13.91
N HIS A 28 5.82 2.80 -13.17
CA HIS A 28 6.14 1.49 -13.74
C HIS A 28 4.89 0.67 -14.06
N ASP A 29 3.77 1.33 -14.23
CA ASP A 29 2.51 0.70 -14.62
C ASP A 29 1.93 -0.24 -13.57
N ALA A 30 2.35 -0.12 -12.32
CA ALA A 30 1.76 -0.86 -11.24
C ALA A 30 0.48 -0.18 -10.77
N GLN A 31 -0.44 -0.96 -10.25
CA GLN A 31 -1.61 -0.41 -9.56
C GLN A 31 -1.27 -0.28 -8.08
N VAL A 32 -1.64 0.85 -7.50
CA VAL A 32 -1.33 1.12 -6.10
C VAL A 32 -2.62 1.28 -5.32
N LEU A 33 -2.70 0.55 -4.22
CA LEU A 33 -3.84 0.61 -3.32
C LEU A 33 -3.41 1.11 -1.96
N MET A 34 -4.27 1.86 -1.31
CA MET A 34 -4.11 2.23 0.08
C MET A 34 -5.45 2.11 0.78
N GLN A 35 -5.42 1.96 2.09
CA GLN A 35 -6.64 1.89 2.86
C GLN A 35 -7.38 3.22 2.80
N ASP A 36 -8.70 3.16 2.72
CA ASP A 36 -9.51 4.35 2.54
C ASP A 36 -9.37 5.36 3.68
N THR A 37 -8.99 4.90 4.87
CA THR A 37 -8.76 5.81 5.99
C THR A 37 -7.59 6.75 5.77
N LEU A 38 -6.75 6.47 4.80
CA LEU A 38 -5.58 7.29 4.50
C LEU A 38 -5.84 8.35 3.45
N GLN A 39 -7.05 8.39 2.92
CA GLN A 39 -7.33 9.26 1.76
C GLN A 39 -7.05 10.73 2.04
N ASN A 40 -7.29 11.20 3.26
CA ASN A 40 -7.07 12.59 3.61
C ASN A 40 -5.64 12.88 4.03
N ASP A 41 -4.99 11.93 4.69
CA ASP A 41 -3.68 12.14 5.28
C ASP A 41 -2.54 11.74 4.35
N CYS A 42 -2.82 10.82 3.44
CA CYS A 42 -1.81 10.27 2.54
C CYS A 42 -2.42 10.17 1.15
N SER A 43 -2.64 11.31 0.54
CA SER A 43 -3.37 11.41 -0.70
C SER A 43 -2.41 11.53 -1.88
N ALA A 44 -2.58 10.70 -2.89
CA ALA A 44 -1.78 10.77 -4.11
C ALA A 44 -2.65 10.47 -5.32
N MET A 45 -2.40 11.18 -6.40
CA MET A 45 -3.10 10.95 -7.64
C MET A 45 -2.75 9.59 -8.21
N GLY A 46 -3.75 8.85 -8.64
CA GLY A 46 -3.52 7.53 -9.23
C GLY A 46 -3.63 6.38 -8.24
N VAL A 47 -3.64 6.68 -6.96
CA VAL A 47 -3.80 5.66 -5.92
C VAL A 47 -5.27 5.39 -5.69
N GLN A 48 -5.64 4.13 -5.58
CA GLN A 48 -7.00 3.74 -5.25
C GLN A 48 -7.13 3.53 -3.74
N TYR A 49 -8.12 4.17 -3.16
CA TYR A 49 -8.36 4.08 -1.72
C TYR A 49 -9.57 3.21 -1.49
N LEU A 50 -9.36 2.07 -0.87
CA LEU A 50 -10.38 1.04 -0.70
C LEU A 50 -10.42 0.57 0.74
N PRO A 51 -11.54 -0.02 1.17
CA PRO A 51 -11.55 -0.69 2.48
C PRO A 51 -10.44 -1.74 2.56
N LEU A 52 -9.94 -1.95 3.76
CA LEU A 52 -8.81 -2.85 3.98
C LEU A 52 -9.03 -4.23 3.35
N GLU A 53 -10.22 -4.77 3.51
CA GLU A 53 -10.52 -6.09 2.95
C GLU A 53 -10.34 -6.11 1.44
N ASP A 54 -10.80 -5.07 0.76
CA ASP A 54 -10.68 -5.01 -0.68
C ASP A 54 -9.23 -4.85 -1.10
N CYS A 55 -8.47 -4.05 -0.37
CA CYS A 55 -7.04 -3.92 -0.63
C CYS A 55 -6.34 -5.27 -0.54
N LEU A 56 -6.61 -6.01 0.53
CA LEU A 56 -5.97 -7.30 0.74
C LEU A 56 -6.40 -8.34 -0.28
N ARG A 57 -7.64 -8.22 -0.76
CA ARG A 57 -8.17 -9.16 -1.73
C ARG A 57 -7.57 -8.96 -3.12
N GLN A 58 -7.28 -7.73 -3.47
CA GLN A 58 -6.85 -7.39 -4.82
C GLN A 58 -5.35 -7.32 -5.00
N THR A 59 -4.60 -7.18 -3.90
CA THR A 59 -3.17 -6.93 -4.01
C THR A 59 -2.37 -8.19 -4.28
N ASP A 60 -1.30 -8.02 -5.04
CA ASP A 60 -0.32 -9.08 -5.25
C ASP A 60 0.82 -9.00 -4.25
N VAL A 61 1.11 -7.80 -3.76
CA VAL A 61 2.23 -7.54 -2.87
C VAL A 61 1.81 -6.51 -1.84
N ILE A 62 2.22 -6.70 -0.61
CA ILE A 62 2.00 -5.73 0.46
C ILE A 62 3.33 -5.07 0.79
N LEU A 63 3.36 -3.74 0.70
CA LEU A 63 4.53 -2.95 1.03
C LEU A 63 4.24 -2.24 2.35
N THR A 64 4.91 -2.68 3.42
CA THR A 64 4.75 -2.02 4.71
C THR A 64 5.88 -1.02 4.92
N ILE A 65 5.53 0.15 5.43
CA ILE A 65 6.49 1.23 5.68
C ILE A 65 6.38 1.62 7.14
N GLY A 66 7.45 1.47 7.87
CA GLY A 66 7.43 1.72 9.30
C GLY A 66 8.77 2.19 9.82
N GLY A 67 8.95 2.10 11.14
CA GLY A 67 10.12 2.63 11.80
C GLY A 67 11.43 1.93 11.46
N ASP A 68 11.38 0.69 11.10
CA ASP A 68 12.57 -0.09 10.80
C ASP A 68 12.84 -0.20 9.31
N GLY A 69 12.22 0.66 8.52
CA GLY A 69 12.41 0.65 7.10
C GLY A 69 11.23 0.07 6.37
N THR A 70 11.49 -0.38 5.17
CA THR A 70 10.44 -0.87 4.29
C THR A 70 10.55 -2.38 4.16
N ILE A 71 9.44 -3.06 4.38
CA ILE A 71 9.36 -4.51 4.23
C ILE A 71 8.37 -4.83 3.14
N LEU A 72 8.83 -5.58 2.15
CA LEU A 72 7.98 -6.00 1.06
C LEU A 72 7.51 -7.42 1.32
N HIS A 73 6.19 -7.59 1.44
CA HIS A 73 5.59 -8.90 1.65
C HIS A 73 4.82 -9.32 0.43
N GLU A 74 5.14 -10.48 -0.09
CA GLU A 74 4.32 -11.08 -1.12
C GLU A 74 2.98 -11.46 -0.49
N ALA A 75 1.91 -11.06 -1.12
CA ALA A 75 0.57 -11.37 -0.62
C ALA A 75 0.33 -12.86 -0.83
N ASN A 76 0.41 -13.60 0.24
CA ASN A 76 0.25 -15.05 0.18
C ASN A 76 -1.22 -15.39 0.24
N ARG A 77 -1.77 -15.73 -0.89
CA ARG A 77 -3.19 -15.99 -1.02
C ARG A 77 -3.64 -17.23 -0.26
N SER A 78 -2.72 -18.12 -0.04
CA SER A 78 -3.04 -19.33 0.70
C SER A 78 -3.11 -19.11 2.19
N LEU A 79 -2.69 -17.96 2.66
CA LEU A 79 -2.68 -17.69 4.10
C LEU A 79 -4.03 -17.25 4.60
N LYS A 80 -4.48 -16.09 4.19
CA LYS A 80 -5.63 -15.47 4.81
C LYS A 80 -6.82 -15.36 3.89
N TYR A 81 -6.59 -15.07 2.63
CA TYR A 81 -7.67 -14.78 1.70
C TYR A 81 -7.79 -15.81 0.60
N HIS A 82 -6.89 -16.74 0.54
CA HIS A 82 -6.97 -17.88 -0.37
C HIS A 82 -7.35 -17.52 -1.78
N LYS A 83 -6.77 -16.51 -2.29
CA LYS A 83 -7.12 -16.09 -3.64
C LYS A 83 -6.55 -16.98 -4.69
#